data_b53726f109a91b6ba5ee00069f2e17d3
#
_entry.id   b53726f109a91b6ba5ee00069f2e17d3
#
_cell.length_a   1.000
_cell.length_b   1.000
_cell.length_c   1.000
_cell.angle_alpha   90.00
_cell.angle_beta   90.00
_cell.angle_gamma   90.00
#
_symmetry.space_group_name_H-M   'P 1'
#
loop_
_entity.id
_entity.type
_entity.pdbx_description
1 polymer ?
#
loop_
_entity_poly.entity_id
_entity_poly.type
_entity_poly.pdbx_seq_one_letter_code
_entity_poly.pdbx_strand_id
1 'polypeptide(L)'
;MNYHQPYWNPILETLPPEALRQLQLKKFQRIFRWAYTHSKFHRALYRSAGIAPEDIRTLEDIRRVPTVEKAMMRQVQGKDPYPYGDALCVPLDDVTVFRQTSGTTGQPVYQPDTWQDWEWWAECWCYILWSQGYRPSDRVFIPFGYNVFVAFWAGHYAAEKLGCEVVPGGVLDTKARILKIQELKATAMMGTPTYLLGMAETARLKMGIDPSRLGVDKITCAGECGASIPSTKRRLEEAWGAKVYDHAGATEIGAWSYECAAQPGGLHVNEAMFLVEIIDPESGETIEAPGRRGKMVITAFDRQAQPCVRFDSKDVIEWSDEPCPCGRSFRVIRGGVVGRADDITKVKGVLLAPSAIEEVVRGIKGLGDEYEVVVDKTGDAETIRLRVEVLPEARDQCTFIQSELQDQLRLKTNLRYELEICGCGTLPRYEVKAKRFKDLRSKKTE
;
A
#
# COMPACT_ATOMS: atom_id res chain seq x y z
N MET A 1 -27.05 8.37 11.12
CA MET A 1 -25.77 8.85 10.56
C MET A 1 -26.08 9.90 9.48
N ASN A 2 -25.37 11.04 9.44
CA ASN A 2 -25.59 12.04 8.36
C ASN A 2 -24.70 11.67 7.17
N TYR A 3 -25.28 11.04 6.15
CA TYR A 3 -24.55 10.57 4.96
C TYR A 3 -24.04 11.70 4.03
N HIS A 4 -24.39 12.95 4.29
CA HIS A 4 -23.92 14.12 3.51
C HIS A 4 -22.69 14.78 4.12
N GLN A 5 -22.27 14.40 5.33
CA GLN A 5 -21.06 14.96 5.92
C GLN A 5 -19.80 14.45 5.22
N PRO A 6 -18.74 15.30 5.08
CA PRO A 6 -17.52 14.94 4.37
C PRO A 6 -16.57 14.01 5.17
N TYR A 7 -16.80 13.87 6.48
CA TYR A 7 -15.93 13.15 7.41
C TYR A 7 -16.63 11.93 8.00
N TRP A 8 -15.88 10.83 8.17
CA TRP A 8 -16.38 9.68 8.93
C TRP A 8 -16.49 10.02 10.40
N ASN A 9 -15.43 10.59 10.96
CA ASN A 9 -15.39 11.10 12.33
C ASN A 9 -15.03 12.59 12.33
N PRO A 10 -16.03 13.51 12.27
CA PRO A 10 -15.77 14.93 12.17
C PRO A 10 -14.90 15.48 13.30
N ILE A 11 -15.02 14.93 14.51
CA ILE A 11 -14.25 15.39 15.66
C ILE A 11 -12.77 15.09 15.47
N LEU A 12 -12.44 13.82 15.14
CA LEU A 12 -11.04 13.41 15.03
C LEU A 12 -10.37 13.93 13.76
N GLU A 13 -11.11 13.98 12.64
CA GLU A 13 -10.56 14.41 11.36
C GLU A 13 -10.33 15.93 11.24
N THR A 14 -10.91 16.72 12.16
CA THR A 14 -10.76 18.18 12.19
C THR A 14 -10.19 18.71 13.50
N LEU A 15 -9.57 17.82 14.31
CA LEU A 15 -8.87 18.26 15.53
C LEU A 15 -7.80 19.30 15.20
N PRO A 16 -7.71 20.39 15.98
CA PRO A 16 -6.57 21.29 15.90
C PRO A 16 -5.25 20.54 16.05
N PRO A 17 -4.18 20.90 15.33
CA PRO A 17 -2.90 20.19 15.35
C PRO A 17 -2.36 19.92 16.75
N GLU A 18 -2.45 20.87 17.66
CA GLU A 18 -2.00 20.70 19.05
C GLU A 18 -2.83 19.64 19.80
N ALA A 19 -4.14 19.64 19.65
CA ALA A 19 -5.02 18.65 20.26
C ALA A 19 -4.78 17.26 19.69
N LEU A 20 -4.49 17.17 18.39
CA LEU A 20 -4.11 15.92 17.72
C LEU A 20 -2.79 15.37 18.26
N ARG A 21 -1.76 16.22 18.43
CA ARG A 21 -0.48 15.83 19.04
C ARG A 21 -0.63 15.34 20.48
N GLN A 22 -1.45 15.98 21.27
CA GLN A 22 -1.76 15.53 22.64
C GLN A 22 -2.49 14.18 22.64
N LEU A 23 -3.42 13.96 21.71
CA LEU A 23 -4.09 12.68 21.53
C LEU A 23 -3.10 11.58 21.14
N GLN A 24 -2.21 11.86 20.19
CA GLN A 24 -1.18 10.94 19.74
C GLN A 24 -0.24 10.53 20.86
N LEU A 25 0.22 11.48 21.68
CA LEU A 25 1.06 11.20 22.84
C LEU A 25 0.36 10.27 23.83
N LYS A 26 -0.89 10.56 24.21
CA LYS A 26 -1.68 9.73 25.13
C LYS A 26 -1.89 8.31 24.59
N LYS A 27 -2.21 8.20 23.30
CA LYS A 27 -2.41 6.90 22.64
C LYS A 27 -1.10 6.12 22.55
N PHE A 28 0.01 6.79 22.21
CA PHE A 28 1.33 6.17 22.19
C PHE A 28 1.72 5.64 23.59
N GLN A 29 1.59 6.45 24.63
CA GLN A 29 1.86 6.03 26.01
C GLN A 29 1.07 4.78 26.40
N ARG A 30 -0.19 4.69 25.98
CA ARG A 30 -1.05 3.53 26.24
C ARG A 30 -0.55 2.28 25.55
N ILE A 31 -0.31 2.32 24.22
CA ILE A 31 0.11 1.14 23.46
C ILE A 31 1.54 0.73 23.81
N PHE A 32 2.43 1.66 24.07
CA PHE A 32 3.79 1.38 24.52
C PHE A 32 3.81 0.67 25.89
N ARG A 33 3.01 1.17 26.86
CA ARG A 33 2.83 0.51 28.16
C ARG A 33 2.22 -0.87 28.02
N TRP A 34 1.25 -1.03 27.15
CA TRP A 34 0.63 -2.31 26.84
C TRP A 34 1.67 -3.32 26.31
N ALA A 35 2.41 -2.95 25.28
CA ALA A 35 3.45 -3.78 24.70
C ALA A 35 4.55 -4.14 25.73
N TYR A 36 4.99 -3.17 26.53
CA TYR A 36 5.98 -3.39 27.59
C TYR A 36 5.51 -4.36 28.66
N THR A 37 4.23 -4.29 29.03
CA THR A 37 3.65 -5.10 30.11
C THR A 37 3.34 -6.53 29.67
N HIS A 38 2.81 -6.71 28.45
CA HIS A 38 2.23 -7.98 28.03
C HIS A 38 3.11 -8.79 27.06
N SER A 39 4.02 -8.15 26.32
CA SER A 39 4.93 -8.87 25.40
C SER A 39 6.31 -9.06 26.00
N LYS A 40 6.78 -10.30 26.06
CA LYS A 40 8.16 -10.60 26.47
C LYS A 40 9.17 -10.02 25.45
N PHE A 41 8.85 -10.11 24.15
CA PHE A 41 9.67 -9.55 23.07
C PHE A 41 9.86 -8.05 23.22
N HIS A 42 8.78 -7.27 23.30
CA HIS A 42 8.86 -5.82 23.43
C HIS A 42 9.53 -5.39 24.73
N ARG A 43 9.20 -6.05 25.83
CA ARG A 43 9.84 -5.78 27.13
C ARG A 43 11.36 -5.96 27.09
N ALA A 44 11.82 -7.06 26.49
CA ALA A 44 13.24 -7.33 26.35
C ALA A 44 13.93 -6.26 25.48
N LEU A 45 13.31 -5.91 24.34
CA LEU A 45 13.82 -4.89 23.43
C LEU A 45 13.94 -3.53 24.12
N TYR A 46 12.89 -3.09 24.82
CA TYR A 46 12.88 -1.78 25.48
C TYR A 46 13.82 -1.71 26.68
N ARG A 47 13.91 -2.78 27.47
CA ARG A 47 14.89 -2.87 28.58
C ARG A 47 16.33 -2.82 28.09
N SER A 48 16.65 -3.47 26.97
CA SER A 48 17.99 -3.42 26.39
C SER A 48 18.39 -2.01 25.94
N ALA A 49 17.39 -1.18 25.57
CA ALA A 49 17.58 0.23 25.23
C ALA A 49 17.51 1.17 26.45
N GLY A 50 17.30 0.65 27.65
CA GLY A 50 17.20 1.43 28.88
C GLY A 50 15.98 2.35 28.92
N ILE A 51 14.85 1.97 28.29
CA ILE A 51 13.64 2.77 28.22
C ILE A 51 12.45 2.04 28.85
N ALA A 52 11.65 2.78 29.59
CA ALA A 52 10.44 2.32 30.27
C ALA A 52 9.24 3.24 29.96
N PRO A 53 8.00 2.79 30.24
CA PRO A 53 6.80 3.61 29.95
C PRO A 53 6.79 5.00 30.61
N GLU A 54 7.45 5.17 31.74
CA GLU A 54 7.54 6.43 32.49
C GLU A 54 8.47 7.46 31.83
N ASP A 55 9.33 7.02 30.93
CA ASP A 55 10.29 7.86 30.21
C ASP A 55 9.64 8.60 29.02
N ILE A 56 8.45 8.18 28.59
CA ILE A 56 7.72 8.80 27.49
C ILE A 56 6.78 9.88 28.05
N ARG A 57 7.24 11.13 28.00
CA ARG A 57 6.50 12.29 28.49
C ARG A 57 6.11 13.26 27.38
N THR A 58 6.85 13.26 26.29
CA THR A 58 6.66 14.10 25.10
C THR A 58 6.70 13.25 23.82
N LEU A 59 6.32 13.82 22.69
CA LEU A 59 6.46 13.15 21.40
C LEU A 59 7.93 12.95 21.00
N GLU A 60 8.81 13.84 21.45
CA GLU A 60 10.25 13.74 21.22
C GLU A 60 10.86 12.52 21.92
N ASP A 61 10.36 12.15 23.10
CA ASP A 61 10.84 10.96 23.83
C ASP A 61 10.60 9.67 23.06
N ILE A 62 9.59 9.65 22.18
CA ILE A 62 9.26 8.49 21.34
C ILE A 62 10.44 8.07 20.47
N ARG A 63 11.26 9.02 20.02
CA ARG A 63 12.45 8.78 19.18
C ARG A 63 13.49 7.89 19.86
N ARG A 64 13.48 7.79 21.19
CA ARG A 64 14.37 6.93 21.99
C ARG A 64 13.91 5.47 21.99
N VAL A 65 12.66 5.19 21.68
CA VAL A 65 12.13 3.82 21.61
C VAL A 65 12.70 3.13 20.37
N PRO A 66 13.36 1.95 20.52
CA PRO A 66 13.93 1.25 19.38
C PRO A 66 12.85 0.83 18.37
N THR A 67 13.23 0.83 17.11
CA THR A 67 12.35 0.38 16.03
C THR A 67 12.23 -1.15 16.00
N VAL A 68 11.08 -1.63 15.57
CA VAL A 68 10.82 -3.07 15.31
C VAL A 68 10.85 -3.30 13.80
N GLU A 69 11.55 -4.34 13.38
CA GLU A 69 11.63 -4.75 11.98
C GLU A 69 10.92 -6.09 11.75
N LYS A 70 10.50 -6.31 10.52
CA LYS A 70 9.87 -7.57 10.08
C LYS A 70 10.75 -8.80 10.37
N ALA A 71 12.06 -8.68 10.23
CA ALA A 71 13.01 -9.74 10.55
C ALA A 71 12.95 -10.16 12.03
N MET A 72 12.80 -9.20 12.94
CA MET A 72 12.69 -9.46 14.39
C MET A 72 11.40 -10.23 14.70
N MET A 73 10.29 -9.88 14.04
CA MET A 73 9.02 -10.61 14.19
C MET A 73 9.14 -12.07 13.74
N ARG A 74 9.84 -12.31 12.63
CA ARG A 74 10.11 -13.69 12.15
C ARG A 74 10.93 -14.51 13.13
N GLN A 75 11.85 -13.91 13.89
CA GLN A 75 12.69 -14.62 14.86
C GLN A 75 11.92 -15.09 16.09
N VAL A 76 10.84 -14.40 16.46
CA VAL A 76 10.06 -14.73 17.67
C VAL A 76 8.87 -15.63 17.38
N GLN A 77 8.34 -15.64 16.17
CA GLN A 77 7.22 -16.51 15.77
C GLN A 77 7.67 -17.98 15.63
N GLY A 78 6.71 -18.91 15.60
CA GLY A 78 6.96 -20.35 15.53
C GLY A 78 7.38 -20.96 16.86
N LYS A 79 7.23 -20.20 17.94
CA LYS A 79 7.51 -20.60 19.34
C LYS A 79 6.25 -20.43 20.20
N ASP A 80 6.30 -20.88 21.44
CA ASP A 80 5.19 -20.67 22.36
C ASP A 80 5.08 -19.20 22.81
N PRO A 81 3.85 -18.67 22.96
CA PRO A 81 2.58 -19.29 22.56
C PRO A 81 2.49 -19.45 21.03
N TYR A 82 2.38 -20.71 20.62
CA TYR A 82 2.40 -21.06 19.19
C TYR A 82 1.15 -20.58 18.46
N PRO A 83 1.24 -20.00 17.22
CA PRO A 83 2.47 -19.82 16.42
C PRO A 83 3.11 -18.42 16.56
N TYR A 84 2.64 -17.55 17.45
CA TYR A 84 2.97 -16.12 17.48
C TYR A 84 4.22 -15.78 18.32
N GLY A 85 4.55 -16.63 19.29
CA GLY A 85 5.71 -16.44 20.15
C GLY A 85 5.59 -15.25 21.11
N ASP A 86 6.73 -14.79 21.57
CA ASP A 86 6.86 -13.75 22.61
C ASP A 86 6.34 -12.34 22.21
N ALA A 87 5.95 -12.15 20.94
CA ALA A 87 5.33 -10.90 20.48
C ALA A 87 3.84 -10.79 20.84
N LEU A 88 3.17 -11.92 21.12
CA LEU A 88 1.75 -11.94 21.50
C LEU A 88 1.54 -11.25 22.86
N CYS A 89 0.54 -10.36 22.92
CA CYS A 89 0.20 -9.57 24.10
C CYS A 89 -1.12 -9.95 24.78
N VAL A 90 -1.84 -10.91 24.23
CA VAL A 90 -3.14 -11.38 24.75
C VAL A 90 -3.09 -12.89 24.98
N PRO A 91 -3.98 -13.48 25.80
CA PRO A 91 -4.17 -14.92 25.84
C PRO A 91 -4.44 -15.49 24.44
N LEU A 92 -3.93 -16.68 24.15
CA LEU A 92 -4.13 -17.31 22.85
C LEU A 92 -5.62 -17.53 22.52
N ASP A 93 -6.43 -17.78 23.53
CA ASP A 93 -7.88 -17.99 23.40
C ASP A 93 -8.64 -16.72 22.99
N ASP A 94 -8.05 -15.54 23.14
CA ASP A 94 -8.62 -14.26 22.70
C ASP A 94 -8.31 -13.96 21.23
N VAL A 95 -7.42 -14.73 20.60
CA VAL A 95 -7.09 -14.58 19.18
C VAL A 95 -8.20 -15.17 18.32
N THR A 96 -8.94 -14.32 17.63
CA THR A 96 -10.10 -14.69 16.81
C THR A 96 -9.79 -14.65 15.32
N VAL A 97 -8.83 -13.83 14.90
CA VAL A 97 -8.52 -13.60 13.49
C VAL A 97 -7.04 -13.85 13.23
N PHE A 98 -6.76 -14.72 12.28
CA PHE A 98 -5.43 -14.99 11.77
C PHE A 98 -5.23 -14.32 10.42
N ARG A 99 -4.12 -13.60 10.26
CA ARG A 99 -3.63 -13.10 8.96
C ARG A 99 -2.14 -13.33 8.86
N GLN A 100 -1.63 -13.28 7.65
CA GLN A 100 -0.18 -13.35 7.43
C GLN A 100 0.23 -12.47 6.24
N THR A 101 1.51 -12.13 6.18
CA THR A 101 2.09 -11.46 5.04
C THR A 101 2.34 -12.42 3.88
N SER A 102 2.54 -11.90 2.65
CA SER A 102 2.76 -12.73 1.45
C SER A 102 4.05 -13.57 1.47
N GLY A 103 5.01 -13.24 2.35
CA GLY A 103 6.26 -14.00 2.46
C GLY A 103 7.16 -13.96 1.22
N THR A 104 7.02 -12.96 0.34
CA THR A 104 7.77 -12.87 -0.93
C THR A 104 9.29 -12.87 -0.78
N THR A 105 9.79 -12.46 0.39
CA THR A 105 11.22 -12.36 0.71
C THR A 105 11.66 -13.32 1.83
N GLY A 106 10.90 -14.40 2.06
CA GLY A 106 11.18 -15.37 3.12
C GLY A 106 9.89 -15.87 3.78
N GLN A 107 10.00 -16.39 5.03
CA GLN A 107 8.81 -16.83 5.76
C GLN A 107 7.82 -15.68 6.01
N PRO A 108 6.51 -15.92 5.91
CA PRO A 108 5.50 -14.92 6.24
C PRO A 108 5.58 -14.52 7.71
N VAL A 109 5.17 -13.31 8.03
CA VAL A 109 4.92 -12.90 9.42
C VAL A 109 3.45 -13.19 9.72
N TYR A 110 3.22 -13.88 10.82
CA TYR A 110 1.89 -14.18 11.34
C TYR A 110 1.39 -13.00 12.16
N GLN A 111 0.13 -12.69 11.95
CA GLN A 111 -0.50 -11.56 12.61
C GLN A 111 -1.80 -12.03 13.27
N PRO A 112 -1.80 -12.17 14.60
CA PRO A 112 -3.01 -12.39 15.38
C PRO A 112 -3.78 -11.08 15.53
N ASP A 113 -5.08 -11.16 15.53
CA ASP A 113 -5.96 -10.09 15.95
C ASP A 113 -7.04 -10.66 16.88
N THR A 114 -7.39 -9.93 17.93
CA THR A 114 -8.63 -10.15 18.69
C THR A 114 -9.81 -9.64 17.86
N TRP A 115 -11.03 -9.94 18.28
CA TRP A 115 -12.20 -9.34 17.64
C TRP A 115 -12.18 -7.81 17.71
N GLN A 116 -11.71 -7.24 18.82
CA GLN A 116 -11.57 -5.79 19.00
C GLN A 116 -10.53 -5.19 18.04
N ASP A 117 -9.39 -5.86 17.83
CA ASP A 117 -8.41 -5.43 16.84
C ASP A 117 -9.00 -5.47 15.43
N TRP A 118 -9.85 -6.48 15.14
CA TRP A 118 -10.51 -6.60 13.85
C TRP A 118 -11.56 -5.50 13.60
N GLU A 119 -12.32 -5.12 14.63
CA GLU A 119 -13.21 -3.97 14.57
C GLU A 119 -12.44 -2.67 14.35
N TRP A 120 -11.26 -2.52 14.97
CA TRP A 120 -10.37 -1.40 14.73
C TRP A 120 -9.87 -1.35 13.27
N TRP A 121 -9.54 -2.50 12.68
CA TRP A 121 -9.21 -2.59 11.26
C TRP A 121 -10.34 -2.07 10.36
N ALA A 122 -11.55 -2.51 10.61
CA ALA A 122 -12.72 -2.05 9.88
C ALA A 122 -12.93 -0.53 10.08
N GLU A 123 -12.71 -0.02 11.30
CA GLU A 123 -12.79 1.40 11.58
C GLU A 123 -11.77 2.21 10.77
N CYS A 124 -10.50 1.77 10.69
CA CYS A 124 -9.49 2.43 9.86
C CYS A 124 -9.94 2.50 8.38
N TRP A 125 -10.51 1.43 7.85
CA TRP A 125 -11.02 1.40 6.50
C TRP A 125 -12.29 2.26 6.30
N CYS A 126 -13.09 2.50 7.33
CA CYS A 126 -14.21 3.44 7.24
C CYS A 126 -13.76 4.87 6.92
N TYR A 127 -12.64 5.34 7.51
CA TYR A 127 -12.06 6.64 7.14
C TYR A 127 -11.69 6.70 5.66
N ILE A 128 -11.11 5.61 5.13
CA ILE A 128 -10.69 5.49 3.73
C ILE A 128 -11.90 5.58 2.82
N LEU A 129 -12.82 4.64 2.95
CA LEU A 129 -13.96 4.52 2.05
C LEU A 129 -14.89 5.74 2.11
N TRP A 130 -15.12 6.27 3.33
CA TRP A 130 -15.95 7.46 3.48
C TRP A 130 -15.35 8.69 2.79
N SER A 131 -14.04 8.89 2.91
CA SER A 131 -13.33 10.01 2.27
C SER A 131 -13.33 9.93 0.75
N GLN A 132 -13.46 8.72 0.21
CA GLN A 132 -13.54 8.41 -1.21
C GLN A 132 -14.99 8.39 -1.75
N GLY A 133 -15.95 8.72 -0.89
CA GLY A 133 -17.35 8.87 -1.26
C GLY A 133 -18.19 7.59 -1.24
N TYR A 134 -17.72 6.51 -0.61
CA TYR A 134 -18.55 5.32 -0.41
C TYR A 134 -19.71 5.63 0.55
N ARG A 135 -20.90 5.17 0.20
CA ARG A 135 -22.14 5.41 0.96
C ARG A 135 -23.03 4.16 0.95
N PRO A 136 -24.05 4.05 1.83
CA PRO A 136 -24.97 2.90 1.86
C PRO A 136 -25.68 2.58 0.55
N SER A 137 -25.74 3.53 -0.37
CA SER A 137 -26.29 3.30 -1.71
C SER A 137 -25.36 2.54 -2.64
N ASP A 138 -24.09 2.34 -2.25
CA ASP A 138 -23.10 1.67 -3.09
C ASP A 138 -23.22 0.15 -3.00
N ARG A 139 -23.07 -0.47 -4.15
CA ARG A 139 -22.80 -1.90 -4.30
C ARG A 139 -21.34 -2.10 -4.64
N VAL A 140 -20.61 -2.62 -3.68
CA VAL A 140 -19.14 -2.74 -3.72
C VAL A 140 -18.76 -4.13 -4.18
N PHE A 141 -18.17 -4.25 -5.36
CA PHE A 141 -17.64 -5.50 -5.86
C PHE A 141 -16.15 -5.65 -5.50
N ILE A 142 -15.79 -6.77 -4.90
CA ILE A 142 -14.41 -7.06 -4.50
C ILE A 142 -13.89 -8.25 -5.30
N PRO A 143 -13.22 -8.02 -6.45
CA PRO A 143 -12.68 -9.07 -7.32
C PRO A 143 -11.37 -9.65 -6.77
N PHE A 144 -11.38 -10.11 -5.51
CA PHE A 144 -10.19 -10.57 -4.81
C PHE A 144 -10.45 -11.90 -4.11
N GLY A 145 -9.50 -12.85 -4.23
CA GLY A 145 -9.56 -14.11 -3.51
C GLY A 145 -9.34 -13.91 -2.03
N TYR A 146 -10.38 -14.08 -1.23
CA TYR A 146 -10.32 -14.04 0.22
C TYR A 146 -9.46 -15.18 0.74
N ASN A 147 -8.23 -14.87 1.12
CA ASN A 147 -7.21 -15.79 1.55
C ASN A 147 -6.74 -15.38 2.97
N VAL A 148 -5.62 -15.93 3.42
CA VAL A 148 -4.97 -15.60 4.70
C VAL A 148 -4.41 -14.16 4.76
N PHE A 149 -4.44 -13.41 3.66
CA PHE A 149 -3.99 -12.02 3.60
C PHE A 149 -5.06 -11.06 4.11
N VAL A 150 -4.64 -10.01 4.83
CA VAL A 150 -5.58 -9.03 5.39
C VAL A 150 -6.30 -8.21 4.33
N ALA A 151 -5.58 -7.82 3.30
CA ALA A 151 -5.98 -6.96 2.17
C ALA A 151 -7.46 -6.51 2.21
N PHE A 152 -8.29 -7.06 1.31
CA PHE A 152 -9.67 -6.62 1.18
C PHE A 152 -10.66 -7.25 2.18
N TRP A 153 -10.21 -8.15 3.08
CA TRP A 153 -11.04 -8.59 4.20
C TRP A 153 -11.48 -7.42 5.07
N ALA A 154 -10.53 -6.57 5.49
CA ALA A 154 -10.85 -5.41 6.32
C ALA A 154 -11.66 -4.36 5.55
N GLY A 155 -11.38 -4.17 4.25
CA GLY A 155 -12.19 -3.32 3.37
C GLY A 155 -13.64 -3.83 3.21
N HIS A 156 -13.83 -5.15 3.12
CA HIS A 156 -15.14 -5.79 3.09
C HIS A 156 -15.95 -5.45 4.36
N TYR A 157 -15.40 -5.75 5.54
CA TYR A 157 -16.05 -5.47 6.81
C TYR A 157 -16.35 -3.98 7.02
N ALA A 158 -15.47 -3.11 6.54
CA ALA A 158 -15.68 -1.67 6.60
C ALA A 158 -16.81 -1.22 5.67
N ALA A 159 -16.89 -1.75 4.47
CA ALA A 159 -17.97 -1.44 3.53
C ALA A 159 -19.34 -1.88 4.10
N GLU A 160 -19.42 -3.07 4.69
CA GLU A 160 -20.63 -3.51 5.42
C GLU A 160 -20.95 -2.60 6.62
N LYS A 161 -19.94 -2.21 7.40
CA LYS A 161 -20.10 -1.27 8.53
C LYS A 161 -20.60 0.11 8.09
N LEU A 162 -20.23 0.56 6.88
CA LEU A 162 -20.76 1.77 6.25
C LEU A 162 -22.20 1.61 5.77
N GLY A 163 -22.69 0.38 5.66
CA GLY A 163 -24.01 0.06 5.14
C GLY A 163 -24.05 -0.19 3.63
N CYS A 164 -22.90 -0.34 2.97
CA CYS A 164 -22.85 -0.72 1.56
C CYS A 164 -23.27 -2.18 1.36
N GLU A 165 -23.84 -2.50 0.20
CA GLU A 165 -24.01 -3.89 -0.23
C GLU A 165 -22.67 -4.41 -0.77
N VAL A 166 -22.08 -5.44 -0.14
CA VAL A 166 -20.79 -5.98 -0.53
C VAL A 166 -20.96 -7.28 -1.33
N VAL A 167 -20.35 -7.34 -2.51
CA VAL A 167 -20.37 -8.50 -3.39
C VAL A 167 -18.96 -9.12 -3.45
N PRO A 168 -18.72 -10.26 -2.77
CA PRO A 168 -17.44 -10.93 -2.80
C PRO A 168 -17.26 -11.72 -4.12
N GLY A 169 -16.28 -11.32 -4.94
CA GLY A 169 -15.94 -11.96 -6.22
C GLY A 169 -14.82 -13.02 -6.11
N GLY A 170 -14.51 -13.50 -4.91
CA GLY A 170 -13.26 -14.22 -4.60
C GLY A 170 -12.97 -15.47 -5.43
N VAL A 171 -13.95 -16.37 -5.61
CA VAL A 171 -13.77 -17.67 -6.29
C VAL A 171 -14.00 -17.58 -7.81
N LEU A 172 -14.61 -16.50 -8.27
CA LEU A 172 -14.91 -16.32 -9.69
C LEU A 172 -13.64 -16.07 -10.50
N ASP A 173 -13.58 -16.60 -11.72
CA ASP A 173 -12.56 -16.22 -12.68
C ASP A 173 -12.78 -14.79 -13.21
N THR A 174 -11.81 -14.25 -13.93
CA THR A 174 -11.86 -12.86 -14.41
C THR A 174 -13.08 -12.58 -15.29
N LYS A 175 -13.48 -13.50 -16.16
CA LYS A 175 -14.66 -13.33 -17.03
C LYS A 175 -15.96 -13.34 -16.22
N ALA A 176 -16.08 -14.30 -15.29
CA ALA A 176 -17.25 -14.38 -14.41
C ALA A 176 -17.37 -13.16 -13.51
N ARG A 177 -16.24 -12.58 -13.03
CA ARG A 177 -16.22 -11.31 -12.28
C ARG A 177 -16.76 -10.15 -13.10
N ILE A 178 -16.34 -10.01 -14.37
CA ILE A 178 -16.82 -8.95 -15.27
C ILE A 178 -18.32 -9.08 -15.51
N LEU A 179 -18.81 -10.30 -15.80
CA LEU A 179 -20.25 -10.55 -15.98
C LEU A 179 -21.03 -10.25 -14.67
N LYS A 180 -20.46 -10.58 -13.52
CA LYS A 180 -21.12 -10.33 -12.24
C LYS A 180 -21.21 -8.83 -11.90
N ILE A 181 -20.18 -8.05 -12.24
CA ILE A 181 -20.22 -6.57 -12.13
C ILE A 181 -21.36 -6.02 -12.98
N GLN A 182 -21.50 -6.49 -14.22
CA GLN A 182 -22.57 -6.09 -15.14
C GLN A 182 -23.96 -6.48 -14.65
N GLU A 183 -24.13 -7.77 -14.25
CA GLU A 183 -25.37 -8.33 -13.77
C GLU A 183 -25.91 -7.58 -12.56
N LEU A 184 -25.05 -7.35 -11.56
CA LEU A 184 -25.41 -6.72 -10.31
C LEU A 184 -25.33 -5.19 -10.34
N LYS A 185 -24.87 -4.61 -11.44
CA LYS A 185 -24.69 -3.15 -11.57
C LYS A 185 -23.87 -2.58 -10.40
N ALA A 186 -22.70 -3.15 -10.16
CA ALA A 186 -21.79 -2.67 -9.11
C ALA A 186 -21.43 -1.20 -9.35
N THR A 187 -21.48 -0.37 -8.31
CA THR A 187 -21.16 1.07 -8.38
C THR A 187 -19.75 1.38 -7.93
N ALA A 188 -19.13 0.47 -7.15
CA ALA A 188 -17.79 0.66 -6.62
C ALA A 188 -17.01 -0.65 -6.64
N MET A 189 -15.67 -0.55 -6.66
CA MET A 189 -14.76 -1.69 -6.59
C MET A 189 -13.59 -1.45 -5.63
N MET A 190 -13.02 -2.56 -5.13
CA MET A 190 -11.72 -2.56 -4.44
C MET A 190 -10.82 -3.62 -5.06
N GLY A 191 -9.60 -3.25 -5.44
CA GLY A 191 -8.68 -4.22 -6.06
C GLY A 191 -7.25 -3.73 -6.15
N THR A 192 -6.34 -4.59 -6.63
CA THR A 192 -4.99 -4.15 -6.93
C THR A 192 -4.94 -3.48 -8.30
N PRO A 193 -4.15 -2.41 -8.49
CA PRO A 193 -4.05 -1.70 -9.77
C PRO A 193 -3.77 -2.62 -10.95
N THR A 194 -2.79 -3.52 -10.80
CA THR A 194 -2.41 -4.48 -11.84
C THR A 194 -3.56 -5.40 -12.24
N TYR A 195 -4.27 -5.95 -11.26
CA TYR A 195 -5.38 -6.87 -11.56
C TYR A 195 -6.54 -6.14 -12.25
N LEU A 196 -6.86 -4.93 -11.82
CA LEU A 196 -7.96 -4.15 -12.40
C LEU A 196 -7.67 -3.71 -13.84
N LEU A 197 -6.40 -3.40 -14.19
CA LEU A 197 -5.98 -3.19 -15.58
C LEU A 197 -6.14 -4.47 -16.40
N GLY A 198 -5.66 -5.62 -15.90
CA GLY A 198 -5.81 -6.91 -16.57
C GLY A 198 -7.26 -7.36 -16.74
N MET A 199 -8.14 -7.02 -15.79
CA MET A 199 -9.59 -7.22 -15.93
C MET A 199 -10.16 -6.37 -17.07
N ALA A 200 -9.79 -5.09 -17.15
CA ALA A 200 -10.25 -4.19 -18.21
C ALA A 200 -9.75 -4.65 -19.59
N GLU A 201 -8.49 -5.08 -19.69
CA GLU A 201 -7.94 -5.69 -20.89
C GLU A 201 -8.73 -6.94 -21.30
N THR A 202 -9.02 -7.83 -20.35
CA THR A 202 -9.80 -9.06 -20.60
C THR A 202 -11.22 -8.74 -21.08
N ALA A 203 -11.89 -7.75 -20.46
CA ALA A 203 -13.22 -7.32 -20.87
C ALA A 203 -13.23 -6.84 -22.33
N ARG A 204 -12.29 -5.98 -22.68
CA ARG A 204 -12.21 -5.40 -24.04
C ARG A 204 -11.79 -6.43 -25.09
N LEU A 205 -10.64 -7.11 -24.86
CA LEU A 205 -10.03 -7.95 -25.91
C LEU A 205 -10.66 -9.33 -26.02
N LYS A 206 -11.15 -9.91 -24.91
CA LYS A 206 -11.65 -11.30 -24.91
C LYS A 206 -13.17 -11.42 -24.82
N MET A 207 -13.86 -10.34 -24.41
CA MET A 207 -15.33 -10.38 -24.23
C MET A 207 -16.06 -9.33 -25.06
N GLY A 208 -15.36 -8.36 -25.66
CA GLY A 208 -16.00 -7.26 -26.41
C GLY A 208 -16.83 -6.33 -25.54
N ILE A 209 -16.54 -6.29 -24.21
CA ILE A 209 -17.24 -5.46 -23.24
C ILE A 209 -16.37 -4.22 -22.94
N ASP A 210 -16.96 -3.05 -23.03
CA ASP A 210 -16.32 -1.80 -22.60
C ASP A 210 -16.52 -1.61 -21.08
N PRO A 211 -15.46 -1.73 -20.24
CA PRO A 211 -15.61 -1.63 -18.79
C PRO A 211 -16.09 -0.25 -18.33
N SER A 212 -15.83 0.80 -19.09
CA SER A 212 -16.27 2.18 -18.77
C SER A 212 -17.80 2.35 -18.78
N ARG A 213 -18.50 1.38 -19.36
CA ARG A 213 -19.97 1.37 -19.44
C ARG A 213 -20.64 0.46 -18.42
N LEU A 214 -19.86 -0.19 -17.53
CA LEU A 214 -20.41 -1.10 -16.52
C LEU A 214 -21.03 -0.37 -15.32
N GLY A 215 -20.86 0.95 -15.20
CA GLY A 215 -21.48 1.77 -14.16
C GLY A 215 -20.71 1.84 -12.84
N VAL A 216 -19.47 1.34 -12.81
CA VAL A 216 -18.57 1.57 -11.68
C VAL A 216 -18.11 3.02 -11.72
N ASP A 217 -18.31 3.77 -10.64
CA ASP A 217 -17.98 5.21 -10.57
C ASP A 217 -16.79 5.51 -9.65
N LYS A 218 -16.42 4.57 -8.75
CA LYS A 218 -15.28 4.71 -7.84
C LYS A 218 -14.55 3.39 -7.60
N ILE A 219 -13.22 3.48 -7.49
CA ILE A 219 -12.35 2.34 -7.27
C ILE A 219 -11.32 2.68 -6.19
N THR A 220 -11.22 1.82 -5.16
CA THR A 220 -10.14 1.89 -4.16
C THR A 220 -9.07 0.88 -4.53
N CYS A 221 -7.86 1.36 -4.77
CA CYS A 221 -6.70 0.53 -5.03
C CYS A 221 -5.87 0.32 -3.76
N ALA A 222 -5.34 -0.90 -3.60
CA ALA A 222 -4.47 -1.26 -2.49
C ALA A 222 -3.52 -2.42 -2.86
N GLY A 223 -2.50 -2.65 -2.02
CA GLY A 223 -1.64 -3.82 -2.08
C GLY A 223 -0.35 -3.66 -2.88
N GLU A 224 -0.30 -2.71 -3.79
CA GLU A 224 0.90 -2.35 -4.57
C GLU A 224 0.89 -0.86 -4.90
N CYS A 225 2.06 -0.27 -5.15
CA CYS A 225 2.17 1.10 -5.66
C CYS A 225 1.67 1.11 -7.11
N GLY A 226 0.59 1.77 -7.39
CA GLY A 226 0.05 1.86 -8.74
C GLY A 226 -0.88 3.05 -8.85
N ALA A 227 -1.89 3.14 -7.99
CA ALA A 227 -2.81 4.26 -8.01
C ALA A 227 -2.18 5.60 -7.55
N SER A 228 -1.04 5.56 -6.83
CA SER A 228 -0.21 6.75 -6.58
C SER A 228 0.62 7.18 -7.79
N ILE A 229 0.79 6.31 -8.80
CA ILE A 229 1.55 6.62 -10.01
C ILE A 229 0.61 7.27 -11.02
N PRO A 230 0.83 8.54 -11.43
CA PRO A 230 -0.13 9.30 -12.23
C PRO A 230 -0.50 8.62 -13.56
N SER A 231 0.46 8.00 -14.25
CA SER A 231 0.19 7.30 -15.51
C SER A 231 -0.68 6.06 -15.32
N THR A 232 -0.42 5.27 -14.27
CA THR A 232 -1.21 4.08 -13.93
C THR A 232 -2.63 4.46 -13.51
N LYS A 233 -2.76 5.48 -12.65
CA LYS A 233 -4.05 6.00 -12.22
C LYS A 233 -4.91 6.44 -13.39
N ARG A 234 -4.34 7.24 -14.29
CA ARG A 234 -5.02 7.72 -15.49
C ARG A 234 -5.50 6.54 -16.36
N ARG A 235 -4.68 5.53 -16.59
CA ARG A 235 -5.09 4.33 -17.34
C ARG A 235 -6.25 3.59 -16.69
N LEU A 236 -6.24 3.46 -15.37
CA LEU A 236 -7.34 2.86 -14.63
C LEU A 236 -8.63 3.67 -14.77
N GLU A 237 -8.54 5.00 -14.60
CA GLU A 237 -9.67 5.90 -14.74
C GLU A 237 -10.27 5.88 -16.16
N GLU A 238 -9.42 5.92 -17.18
CA GLU A 238 -9.84 5.79 -18.59
C GLU A 238 -10.43 4.42 -18.90
N ALA A 239 -9.85 3.35 -18.34
CA ALA A 239 -10.30 2.00 -18.58
C ALA A 239 -11.70 1.73 -18.02
N TRP A 240 -11.97 2.19 -16.80
CA TRP A 240 -13.21 1.91 -16.07
C TRP A 240 -14.24 3.05 -16.13
N GLY A 241 -13.85 4.24 -16.58
CA GLY A 241 -14.70 5.44 -16.52
C GLY A 241 -15.01 5.89 -15.09
N ALA A 242 -14.15 5.51 -14.13
CA ALA A 242 -14.34 5.65 -12.70
C ALA A 242 -13.30 6.58 -12.09
N LYS A 243 -13.57 7.13 -10.91
CA LYS A 243 -12.56 7.78 -10.09
C LYS A 243 -11.74 6.70 -9.35
N VAL A 244 -10.42 6.81 -9.43
CA VAL A 244 -9.50 5.87 -8.78
C VAL A 244 -8.81 6.54 -7.61
N TYR A 245 -8.82 5.85 -6.48
CA TYR A 245 -8.21 6.30 -5.22
C TYR A 245 -7.17 5.31 -4.74
N ASP A 246 -6.08 5.84 -4.21
CA ASP A 246 -5.03 5.03 -3.60
C ASP A 246 -5.21 4.89 -2.08
N HIS A 247 -4.71 3.78 -1.56
CA HIS A 247 -4.63 3.48 -0.14
C HIS A 247 -3.37 2.67 0.16
N ALA A 248 -2.63 3.06 1.18
CA ALA A 248 -1.50 2.28 1.67
C ALA A 248 -1.79 1.68 3.05
N GLY A 249 -1.49 0.41 3.18
CA GLY A 249 -1.60 -0.38 4.40
C GLY A 249 -0.67 -1.59 4.37
N ALA A 250 -0.46 -2.19 5.54
CA ALA A 250 0.32 -3.41 5.67
C ALA A 250 -0.28 -4.31 6.75
N THR A 251 -0.07 -5.62 6.62
CA THR A 251 -0.60 -6.62 7.55
C THR A 251 -0.12 -6.37 8.98
N GLU A 252 1.14 -5.98 9.13
CA GLU A 252 1.78 -5.71 10.41
C GLU A 252 1.30 -4.40 11.05
N ILE A 253 0.83 -3.45 10.25
CA ILE A 253 0.55 -2.07 10.65
C ILE A 253 -0.95 -1.83 10.81
N GLY A 254 -1.67 -1.92 9.70
CA GLY A 254 -3.04 -1.47 9.56
C GLY A 254 -3.27 -0.71 8.26
N ALA A 255 -4.48 -0.19 8.09
CA ALA A 255 -4.88 0.68 6.99
C ALA A 255 -4.60 2.15 7.39
N TRP A 256 -3.37 2.60 7.16
CA TRP A 256 -2.83 3.80 7.78
C TRP A 256 -2.98 5.08 6.97
N SER A 257 -3.21 4.99 5.66
CA SER A 257 -3.30 6.18 4.82
C SER A 257 -4.32 6.03 3.69
N TYR A 258 -4.74 7.16 3.12
CA TYR A 258 -5.73 7.18 2.06
C TYR A 258 -5.70 8.46 1.25
N GLU A 259 -5.96 8.33 -0.03
CA GLU A 259 -6.29 9.45 -0.91
C GLU A 259 -7.75 9.87 -0.67
N CYS A 260 -8.00 11.15 -0.57
CA CYS A 260 -9.36 11.70 -0.49
C CYS A 260 -9.81 12.26 -1.85
N ALA A 261 -11.12 12.46 -1.99
CA ALA A 261 -11.69 12.97 -3.24
C ALA A 261 -11.26 14.40 -3.62
N ALA A 262 -10.73 15.18 -2.66
CA ALA A 262 -10.40 16.58 -2.87
C ALA A 262 -8.96 16.82 -3.34
N GLN A 263 -8.03 15.90 -3.07
CA GLN A 263 -6.61 16.05 -3.42
C GLN A 263 -6.05 14.77 -4.04
N PRO A 264 -6.16 14.61 -5.35
CA PRO A 264 -5.54 13.49 -6.05
C PRO A 264 -4.02 13.52 -5.96
N GLY A 265 -3.42 12.34 -5.77
CA GLY A 265 -1.96 12.15 -5.76
C GLY A 265 -1.28 12.42 -4.43
N GLY A 266 -2.06 12.62 -3.35
CA GLY A 266 -1.54 12.68 -1.97
C GLY A 266 -2.32 11.74 -1.06
N LEU A 267 -1.65 11.14 -0.06
CA LEU A 267 -2.31 10.28 0.92
C LEU A 267 -2.35 10.95 2.29
N HIS A 268 -3.53 11.14 2.84
CA HIS A 268 -3.66 11.47 4.26
C HIS A 268 -3.15 10.32 5.12
N VAL A 269 -2.37 10.62 6.14
CA VAL A 269 -2.11 9.70 7.24
C VAL A 269 -3.30 9.77 8.20
N ASN A 270 -3.89 8.65 8.58
CA ASN A 270 -4.91 8.64 9.63
C ASN A 270 -4.26 8.86 11.00
N GLU A 271 -3.93 10.12 11.31
CA GLU A 271 -3.17 10.51 12.50
C GLU A 271 -3.96 10.34 13.81
N ALA A 272 -5.27 10.09 13.75
CA ALA A 272 -6.05 9.69 14.91
C ALA A 272 -5.81 8.22 15.32
N MET A 273 -5.37 7.37 14.38
CA MET A 273 -5.16 5.94 14.59
C MET A 273 -3.68 5.53 14.54
N PHE A 274 -2.83 6.38 13.95
CA PHE A 274 -1.42 6.09 13.73
C PHE A 274 -0.53 7.30 14.05
N LEU A 275 0.71 7.01 14.45
CA LEU A 275 1.81 7.96 14.46
C LEU A 275 2.81 7.57 13.39
N VAL A 276 3.06 8.47 12.45
CA VAL A 276 4.06 8.29 11.39
C VAL A 276 5.23 9.23 11.64
N GLU A 277 6.43 8.66 11.63
CA GLU A 277 7.71 9.37 11.67
C GLU A 277 8.43 9.12 10.33
N ILE A 278 9.00 10.16 9.77
CA ILE A 278 9.92 10.02 8.63
C ILE A 278 11.33 10.12 9.18
N ILE A 279 12.15 9.11 8.97
CA ILE A 279 13.51 9.02 9.48
C ILE A 279 14.50 9.14 8.32
N ASP A 280 15.46 10.03 8.47
CA ASP A 280 16.62 10.13 7.57
C ASP A 280 17.44 8.83 7.67
N PRO A 281 17.66 8.10 6.56
CA PRO A 281 18.35 6.82 6.62
C PRO A 281 19.84 6.92 6.96
N GLU A 282 20.46 8.10 6.79
CA GLU A 282 21.88 8.31 7.03
C GLU A 282 22.15 8.81 8.46
N SER A 283 21.41 9.83 8.91
CA SER A 283 21.60 10.41 10.25
C SER A 283 20.76 9.73 11.34
N GLY A 284 19.67 9.03 10.98
CA GLY A 284 18.69 8.50 11.92
C GLY A 284 17.78 9.55 12.55
N GLU A 285 17.87 10.81 12.14
CA GLU A 285 17.06 11.90 12.63
C GLU A 285 15.66 11.93 12.00
N THR A 286 14.71 12.46 12.74
CA THR A 286 13.33 12.63 12.24
C THR A 286 13.25 13.83 11.28
N ILE A 287 12.65 13.62 10.12
CA ILE A 287 12.38 14.63 9.10
C ILE A 287 10.97 15.17 9.32
N GLU A 288 10.86 16.38 9.83
CA GLU A 288 9.58 17.09 10.02
C GLU A 288 9.24 17.99 8.82
N ALA A 289 10.26 18.50 8.14
CA ALA A 289 10.09 19.43 7.03
C ALA A 289 9.61 18.71 5.76
N PRO A 290 8.72 19.33 4.97
CA PRO A 290 8.35 18.84 3.66
C PRO A 290 9.53 18.88 2.67
N GLY A 291 9.40 18.18 1.53
CA GLY A 291 10.40 18.20 0.45
C GLY A 291 11.62 17.30 0.72
N ARG A 292 11.66 16.57 1.82
CA ARG A 292 12.70 15.57 2.11
C ARG A 292 12.09 14.18 2.25
N ARG A 293 12.65 13.24 1.51
CA ARG A 293 12.29 11.83 1.59
C ARG A 293 13.04 11.14 2.71
N GLY A 294 12.36 10.23 3.37
CA GLY A 294 12.96 9.38 4.38
C GLY A 294 12.21 8.08 4.54
N LYS A 295 12.71 7.26 5.43
CA LYS A 295 12.18 5.96 5.76
C LYS A 295 11.00 6.12 6.74
N MET A 296 9.88 5.47 6.47
CA MET A 296 8.71 5.49 7.34
C MET A 296 8.88 4.55 8.53
N VAL A 297 8.71 5.11 9.72
CA VAL A 297 8.51 4.39 10.97
C VAL A 297 7.12 4.71 11.48
N ILE A 298 6.35 3.68 11.87
CA ILE A 298 4.93 3.84 12.18
C ILE A 298 4.53 3.10 13.46
N THR A 299 3.64 3.71 14.22
CA THR A 299 2.98 3.11 15.38
C THR A 299 1.47 3.09 15.16
N ALA A 300 0.84 1.92 15.33
CA ALA A 300 -0.61 1.76 15.40
C ALA A 300 -1.07 1.83 16.86
N PHE A 301 -2.03 2.71 17.18
CA PHE A 301 -2.33 3.02 18.58
C PHE A 301 -3.22 2.01 19.31
N ASP A 302 -4.09 1.33 18.60
CA ASP A 302 -5.19 0.61 19.21
C ASP A 302 -5.18 -0.90 18.90
N ARG A 303 -4.12 -1.43 18.28
CA ARG A 303 -3.94 -2.84 17.98
C ARG A 303 -3.22 -3.54 19.12
N GLN A 304 -3.89 -4.47 19.81
CA GLN A 304 -3.45 -5.01 21.09
C GLN A 304 -2.85 -6.41 21.04
N ALA A 305 -3.37 -7.31 20.19
CA ALA A 305 -2.90 -8.70 20.17
C ALA A 305 -1.43 -8.80 19.79
N GLN A 306 -0.98 -8.06 18.82
CA GLN A 306 0.42 -7.93 18.43
C GLN A 306 0.70 -6.46 18.07
N PRO A 307 1.07 -5.65 19.06
CA PRO A 307 1.25 -4.21 18.88
C PRO A 307 2.27 -3.86 17.81
N CYS A 308 1.93 -2.87 17.00
CA CYS A 308 2.83 -2.23 16.05
C CYS A 308 3.36 -0.94 16.68
N VAL A 309 4.52 -0.99 17.31
CA VAL A 309 5.16 0.17 17.96
C VAL A 309 6.47 0.47 17.26
N ARG A 310 6.60 1.67 16.69
CA ARG A 310 7.74 2.13 15.90
C ARG A 310 8.25 1.08 14.89
N PHE A 311 7.32 0.57 14.10
CA PHE A 311 7.64 -0.43 13.07
C PHE A 311 8.30 0.24 11.86
N ASP A 312 9.50 -0.23 11.50
CA ASP A 312 10.21 0.16 10.28
C ASP A 312 9.59 -0.59 9.09
N SER A 313 8.73 0.11 8.34
CA SER A 313 8.02 -0.47 7.20
C SER A 313 8.91 -0.68 5.98
N LYS A 314 10.08 -0.01 5.93
CA LYS A 314 10.95 0.15 4.76
C LYS A 314 10.32 0.96 3.63
N ASP A 315 9.14 1.54 3.82
CA ASP A 315 8.55 2.44 2.83
C ASP A 315 9.25 3.79 2.85
N VAL A 316 9.42 4.39 1.68
CA VAL A 316 9.99 5.73 1.52
C VAL A 316 8.85 6.69 1.22
N ILE A 317 8.73 7.73 2.05
CA ILE A 317 7.67 8.74 1.94
C ILE A 317 8.24 10.15 2.11
N GLU A 318 7.41 11.16 1.79
CA GLU A 318 7.73 12.59 1.88
C GLU A 318 6.51 13.35 2.36
N TRP A 319 6.67 14.26 3.34
CA TRP A 319 5.57 15.14 3.74
C TRP A 319 5.23 16.14 2.64
N SER A 320 3.93 16.38 2.42
CA SER A 320 3.45 17.49 1.62
C SER A 320 3.52 18.79 2.42
N ASP A 321 3.84 19.88 1.76
CA ASP A 321 3.76 21.26 2.26
C ASP A 321 2.39 21.91 1.99
N GLU A 322 1.56 21.28 1.18
CA GLU A 322 0.25 21.79 0.80
C GLU A 322 -0.86 21.21 1.69
N PRO A 323 -1.66 22.08 2.34
CA PRO A 323 -2.83 21.61 3.07
C PRO A 323 -3.88 21.06 2.10
N CYS A 324 -4.57 20.01 2.50
CA CYS A 324 -5.63 19.45 1.69
C CYS A 324 -6.89 20.32 1.74
N PRO A 325 -7.50 20.67 0.60
CA PRO A 325 -8.75 21.46 0.55
C PRO A 325 -9.95 20.71 1.16
N CYS A 326 -9.83 19.42 1.49
CA CYS A 326 -10.89 18.66 2.16
C CYS A 326 -11.18 19.12 3.60
N GLY A 327 -10.31 19.93 4.19
CA GLY A 327 -10.45 20.47 5.55
C GLY A 327 -10.05 19.51 6.68
N ARG A 328 -9.49 18.32 6.37
CA ARG A 328 -8.89 17.43 7.37
C ARG A 328 -7.62 18.02 7.92
N SER A 329 -7.41 17.90 9.23
CA SER A 329 -6.17 18.31 9.91
C SER A 329 -5.04 17.28 9.75
N PHE A 330 -5.33 16.09 9.24
CA PHE A 330 -4.36 15.02 9.02
C PHE A 330 -3.36 15.39 7.94
N ARG A 331 -2.07 15.21 8.23
CA ARG A 331 -1.00 15.47 7.28
C ARG A 331 -1.10 14.58 6.04
N VAL A 332 -0.55 15.07 4.95
CA VAL A 332 -0.55 14.40 3.65
C VAL A 332 0.88 14.01 3.29
N ILE A 333 1.07 12.80 2.81
CA ILE A 333 2.30 12.40 2.13
C ILE A 333 2.16 12.64 0.63
N ARG A 334 3.19 13.30 0.05
CA ARG A 334 3.20 13.69 -1.36
C ARG A 334 3.44 12.47 -2.27
N GLY A 335 2.55 12.26 -3.24
CA GLY A 335 2.69 11.18 -4.23
C GLY A 335 2.58 9.77 -3.65
N GLY A 336 2.05 9.63 -2.42
CA GLY A 336 1.93 8.34 -1.76
C GLY A 336 3.26 7.70 -1.36
N VAL A 337 3.30 6.38 -1.30
CA VAL A 337 4.52 5.63 -1.06
C VAL A 337 5.38 5.63 -2.33
N VAL A 338 6.55 6.27 -2.26
CA VAL A 338 7.45 6.41 -3.42
C VAL A 338 8.01 5.04 -3.86
N GLY A 339 8.23 4.15 -2.90
CA GLY A 339 8.76 2.81 -3.08
C GLY A 339 9.26 2.27 -1.75
N ARG A 340 9.81 1.09 -1.77
CA ARG A 340 10.45 0.51 -0.59
C ARG A 340 11.95 0.73 -0.66
N ALA A 341 12.57 0.99 0.48
CA ALA A 341 14.03 1.17 0.56
C ALA A 341 14.80 -0.09 0.11
N ASP A 342 14.21 -1.29 0.31
CA ASP A 342 14.78 -2.57 -0.12
C ASP A 342 14.48 -2.93 -1.60
N ASP A 343 13.54 -2.24 -2.25
CA ASP A 343 13.27 -2.37 -3.70
C ASP A 343 14.03 -1.32 -4.54
N ILE A 344 14.47 -0.22 -3.91
CA ILE A 344 15.29 0.79 -4.56
C ILE A 344 16.70 0.22 -4.70
N THR A 345 17.13 0.01 -5.95
CA THR A 345 18.43 -0.59 -6.22
C THR A 345 19.39 0.40 -6.87
N LYS A 346 20.69 0.30 -6.54
CA LYS A 346 21.71 1.12 -7.18
C LYS A 346 22.22 0.41 -8.44
N VAL A 347 22.02 1.03 -9.61
CA VAL A 347 22.47 0.51 -10.90
C VAL A 347 23.35 1.56 -11.56
N LYS A 348 24.57 1.17 -11.95
CA LYS A 348 25.55 2.11 -12.53
C LYS A 348 25.72 3.40 -11.72
N GLY A 349 25.66 3.29 -10.37
CA GLY A 349 25.79 4.45 -9.48
C GLY A 349 24.51 5.25 -9.25
N VAL A 350 23.42 4.97 -9.94
CA VAL A 350 22.13 5.68 -9.84
C VAL A 350 21.15 4.87 -9.02
N LEU A 351 20.39 5.51 -8.12
CA LEU A 351 19.28 4.88 -7.39
C LEU A 351 18.06 4.76 -8.31
N LEU A 352 17.65 3.53 -8.56
CA LEU A 352 16.53 3.19 -9.44
C LEU A 352 15.36 2.65 -8.62
N ALA A 353 14.26 3.37 -8.63
CA ALA A 353 12.99 2.91 -8.08
C ALA A 353 12.13 2.27 -9.20
N PRO A 354 11.55 1.08 -9.00
CA PRO A 354 10.67 0.44 -9.98
C PRO A 354 9.50 1.31 -10.44
N SER A 355 8.95 2.13 -9.54
CA SER A 355 7.86 3.08 -9.84
C SER A 355 8.21 4.11 -10.91
N ALA A 356 9.49 4.50 -11.02
CA ALA A 356 9.94 5.43 -12.05
C ALA A 356 9.86 4.83 -13.46
N ILE A 357 10.14 3.52 -13.58
CA ILE A 357 10.00 2.80 -14.85
C ILE A 357 8.52 2.62 -15.19
N GLU A 358 7.71 2.25 -14.20
CA GLU A 358 6.26 2.08 -14.36
C GLU A 358 5.58 3.34 -14.87
N GLU A 359 5.93 4.49 -14.29
CA GLU A 359 5.41 5.79 -14.70
C GLU A 359 5.69 6.07 -16.19
N VAL A 360 6.90 5.78 -16.65
CA VAL A 360 7.28 5.99 -18.06
C VAL A 360 6.53 5.00 -18.96
N VAL A 361 6.62 3.70 -18.67
CA VAL A 361 6.00 2.66 -19.53
C VAL A 361 4.50 2.90 -19.70
N ARG A 362 3.79 3.16 -18.60
CA ARG A 362 2.35 3.41 -18.63
C ARG A 362 1.97 4.82 -19.10
N GLY A 363 2.93 5.73 -19.16
CA GLY A 363 2.76 7.06 -19.72
C GLY A 363 2.77 7.10 -21.25
N ILE A 364 3.41 6.12 -21.91
CA ILE A 364 3.55 6.09 -23.37
C ILE A 364 2.30 5.48 -24.02
N LYS A 365 1.73 6.21 -24.97
CA LYS A 365 0.59 5.76 -25.75
C LYS A 365 1.02 4.63 -26.71
N GLY A 366 0.20 3.59 -26.81
CA GLY A 366 0.48 2.42 -27.66
C GLY A 366 1.22 1.29 -26.97
N LEU A 367 1.77 1.50 -25.75
CA LEU A 367 2.24 0.43 -24.90
C LEU A 367 1.11 -0.21 -24.10
N GLY A 368 1.18 -1.52 -23.95
CA GLY A 368 0.32 -2.29 -23.04
C GLY A 368 0.65 -2.05 -21.57
N ASP A 369 -0.09 -2.72 -20.69
CA ASP A 369 0.05 -2.56 -19.24
C ASP A 369 1.15 -3.44 -18.63
N GLU A 370 1.59 -4.48 -19.37
CA GLU A 370 2.58 -5.43 -18.89
C GLU A 370 3.98 -5.09 -19.39
N TYR A 371 4.91 -5.18 -18.45
CA TYR A 371 6.35 -4.99 -18.70
C TYR A 371 7.16 -5.85 -17.73
N GLU A 372 8.43 -6.09 -18.06
CA GLU A 372 9.39 -6.79 -17.21
C GLU A 372 10.74 -6.07 -17.24
N VAL A 373 11.31 -5.86 -16.06
CA VAL A 373 12.64 -5.27 -15.88
C VAL A 373 13.58 -6.32 -15.31
N VAL A 374 14.71 -6.51 -15.95
CA VAL A 374 15.77 -7.39 -15.48
C VAL A 374 17.07 -6.59 -15.35
N VAL A 375 17.60 -6.51 -14.14
CA VAL A 375 18.94 -5.98 -13.87
C VAL A 375 19.88 -7.16 -13.76
N ASP A 376 20.91 -7.19 -14.59
CA ASP A 376 21.92 -8.26 -14.60
C ASP A 376 23.34 -7.68 -14.60
N LYS A 377 24.32 -8.52 -14.33
CA LYS A 377 25.76 -8.18 -14.36
C LYS A 377 26.53 -9.25 -15.12
N THR A 378 27.25 -8.85 -16.15
CA THR A 378 28.15 -9.72 -16.90
C THR A 378 29.56 -9.14 -16.80
N GLY A 379 30.45 -9.84 -16.07
CA GLY A 379 31.74 -9.26 -15.67
C GLY A 379 31.55 -8.03 -14.79
N ASP A 380 32.11 -6.90 -15.16
CA ASP A 380 31.93 -5.62 -14.45
C ASP A 380 30.79 -4.74 -15.03
N ALA A 381 30.21 -5.15 -16.15
CA ALA A 381 29.16 -4.38 -16.82
C ALA A 381 27.77 -4.74 -16.28
N GLU A 382 27.09 -3.74 -15.71
CA GLU A 382 25.66 -3.85 -15.33
C GLU A 382 24.79 -3.52 -16.54
N THR A 383 23.75 -4.31 -16.77
CA THR A 383 22.76 -4.11 -17.83
C THR A 383 21.36 -4.04 -17.23
N ILE A 384 20.50 -3.26 -17.87
CA ILE A 384 19.08 -3.17 -17.55
C ILE A 384 18.32 -3.52 -18.81
N ARG A 385 17.66 -4.66 -18.82
CA ARG A 385 16.76 -5.05 -19.89
C ARG A 385 15.33 -4.71 -19.50
N LEU A 386 14.62 -4.05 -20.40
CA LEU A 386 13.19 -3.74 -20.24
C LEU A 386 12.42 -4.35 -21.41
N ARG A 387 11.52 -5.25 -21.10
CA ARG A 387 10.55 -5.85 -22.02
C ARG A 387 9.21 -5.16 -21.86
N VAL A 388 8.60 -4.74 -22.96
CA VAL A 388 7.28 -4.07 -22.96
C VAL A 388 6.41 -4.66 -24.06
N GLU A 389 5.11 -4.68 -23.82
CA GLU A 389 4.14 -5.08 -24.85
C GLU A 389 3.63 -3.86 -25.62
N VAL A 390 3.51 -4.02 -26.96
CA VAL A 390 2.86 -3.02 -27.83
C VAL A 390 1.45 -3.49 -28.13
N LEU A 391 0.50 -2.57 -28.04
CA LEU A 391 -0.89 -2.82 -28.38
C LEU A 391 -1.05 -3.12 -29.89
N PRO A 392 -2.01 -3.97 -30.31
CA PRO A 392 -2.17 -4.36 -31.69
C PRO A 392 -2.31 -3.19 -32.67
N GLU A 393 -3.02 -2.12 -32.26
CA GLU A 393 -3.26 -0.91 -33.05
C GLU A 393 -2.04 0.00 -33.18
N ALA A 394 -1.00 -0.20 -32.38
CA ALA A 394 0.24 0.61 -32.39
C ALA A 394 1.45 -0.13 -32.98
N ARG A 395 1.25 -1.32 -33.57
CA ARG A 395 2.37 -2.13 -34.12
C ARG A 395 3.19 -1.41 -35.19
N ASP A 396 2.54 -0.64 -36.02
CA ASP A 396 3.23 0.12 -37.09
C ASP A 396 4.06 1.29 -36.55
N GLN A 397 3.91 1.63 -35.28
CA GLN A 397 4.61 2.72 -34.59
C GLN A 397 5.73 2.22 -33.68
N CYS A 398 6.10 0.93 -33.73
CA CYS A 398 7.09 0.34 -32.81
C CYS A 398 8.40 1.11 -32.74
N THR A 399 8.95 1.55 -33.85
CA THR A 399 10.22 2.31 -33.90
C THR A 399 10.09 3.67 -33.18
N PHE A 400 8.99 4.38 -33.39
CA PHE A 400 8.71 5.63 -32.70
C PHE A 400 8.54 5.42 -31.21
N ILE A 401 7.70 4.45 -30.80
CA ILE A 401 7.47 4.08 -29.41
C ILE A 401 8.76 3.69 -28.70
N GLN A 402 9.64 2.92 -29.37
CA GLN A 402 10.93 2.51 -28.81
C GLN A 402 11.84 3.72 -28.57
N SER A 403 11.90 4.67 -29.50
CA SER A 403 12.68 5.91 -29.33
C SER A 403 12.13 6.75 -28.17
N GLU A 404 10.82 6.98 -28.15
CA GLU A 404 10.16 7.75 -27.09
C GLU A 404 10.37 7.11 -25.72
N LEU A 405 10.22 5.78 -25.62
CA LEU A 405 10.46 5.03 -24.39
C LEU A 405 11.89 5.20 -23.89
N GLN A 406 12.89 5.10 -24.79
CA GLN A 406 14.30 5.29 -24.45
C GLN A 406 14.58 6.70 -23.93
N ASP A 407 14.01 7.72 -24.57
CA ASP A 407 14.22 9.12 -24.20
C ASP A 407 13.57 9.45 -22.86
N GLN A 408 12.32 9.01 -22.65
CA GLN A 408 11.58 9.23 -21.40
C GLN A 408 12.24 8.48 -20.22
N LEU A 409 12.70 7.24 -20.42
CA LEU A 409 13.43 6.50 -19.40
C LEU A 409 14.75 7.19 -19.03
N ARG A 410 15.48 7.70 -20.03
CA ARG A 410 16.71 8.43 -19.79
C ARG A 410 16.49 9.71 -19.01
N LEU A 411 15.46 10.47 -19.36
CA LEU A 411 15.08 11.68 -18.63
C LEU A 411 14.69 11.39 -17.18
N LYS A 412 13.87 10.35 -16.97
CA LYS A 412 13.32 10.02 -15.66
C LYS A 412 14.31 9.35 -14.72
N THR A 413 15.19 8.46 -15.26
CA THR A 413 16.06 7.61 -14.45
C THR A 413 17.56 7.89 -14.62
N ASN A 414 17.94 8.69 -15.61
CA ASN A 414 19.34 8.90 -16.03
C ASN A 414 20.09 7.61 -16.38
N LEU A 415 19.38 6.56 -16.82
CA LEU A 415 19.91 5.27 -17.18
C LEU A 415 19.59 4.91 -18.64
N ARG A 416 20.36 3.99 -19.22
CA ARG A 416 20.10 3.39 -20.54
C ARG A 416 19.61 1.98 -20.37
N TYR A 417 18.61 1.60 -21.17
CA TYR A 417 17.95 0.30 -21.16
C TYR A 417 18.15 -0.44 -22.46
N GLU A 418 18.32 -1.75 -22.38
CA GLU A 418 18.15 -2.65 -23.50
C GLU A 418 16.65 -2.93 -23.67
N LEU A 419 16.05 -2.36 -24.71
CA LEU A 419 14.63 -2.44 -24.95
C LEU A 419 14.26 -3.63 -25.82
N GLU A 420 13.30 -4.45 -25.38
CA GLU A 420 12.70 -5.54 -26.15
C GLU A 420 11.18 -5.27 -26.28
N ILE A 421 10.74 -5.06 -27.51
CA ILE A 421 9.33 -4.84 -27.83
C ILE A 421 8.68 -6.19 -28.12
N CYS A 422 7.65 -6.52 -27.34
CA CYS A 422 6.90 -7.78 -27.44
C CYS A 422 5.49 -7.53 -27.98
N GLY A 423 4.89 -8.56 -28.57
CA GLY A 423 3.46 -8.54 -28.93
C GLY A 423 2.58 -8.62 -27.67
N CYS A 424 1.38 -8.04 -27.75
CA CYS A 424 0.40 -8.12 -26.67
C CYS A 424 0.09 -9.59 -26.29
N GLY A 425 0.07 -9.89 -24.99
CA GLY A 425 -0.15 -11.23 -24.45
C GLY A 425 1.11 -12.09 -24.30
N THR A 426 2.30 -11.55 -24.57
CA THR A 426 3.58 -12.27 -24.46
C THR A 426 4.07 -12.34 -23.00
N LEU A 427 3.88 -11.27 -22.24
CA LEU A 427 4.33 -11.17 -20.84
C LEU A 427 3.31 -11.76 -19.87
N PRO A 428 3.76 -12.20 -18.68
CA PRO A 428 2.86 -12.77 -17.67
C PRO A 428 1.80 -11.77 -17.20
N ARG A 429 0.62 -12.28 -16.88
CA ARG A 429 -0.45 -11.53 -16.19
C ARG A 429 -0.49 -11.93 -14.73
N TYR A 430 -0.73 -10.97 -13.84
CA TYR A 430 -0.70 -11.16 -12.40
C TYR A 430 -2.09 -10.94 -11.79
N GLU A 431 -2.55 -11.89 -10.96
CA GLU A 431 -3.84 -11.78 -10.26
C GLU A 431 -3.72 -11.12 -8.88
N VAL A 432 -2.51 -11.08 -8.33
CA VAL A 432 -2.24 -10.50 -7.02
C VAL A 432 -1.20 -9.40 -7.17
N LYS A 433 -0.01 -9.58 -6.65
CA LYS A 433 1.09 -8.61 -6.69
C LYS A 433 2.04 -8.92 -7.84
N ALA A 434 2.23 -7.97 -8.74
CA ALA A 434 3.12 -8.15 -9.88
C ALA A 434 4.60 -8.17 -9.46
N LYS A 435 5.38 -9.09 -10.01
CA LYS A 435 6.84 -9.18 -9.85
C LYS A 435 7.53 -8.81 -11.16
N ARG A 436 7.45 -7.55 -11.53
CA ARG A 436 7.98 -7.05 -12.81
C ARG A 436 9.45 -6.68 -12.75
N PHE A 437 9.99 -6.38 -11.58
CA PHE A 437 11.40 -6.02 -11.39
C PHE A 437 12.18 -7.20 -10.82
N LYS A 438 13.26 -7.60 -11.51
CA LYS A 438 14.13 -8.72 -11.14
C LYS A 438 15.58 -8.25 -11.11
N ASP A 439 16.21 -8.25 -9.95
CA ASP A 439 17.65 -8.05 -9.80
C ASP A 439 18.34 -9.42 -9.73
N LEU A 440 19.09 -9.76 -10.73
CA LEU A 440 19.78 -11.05 -10.85
C LEU A 440 21.26 -10.97 -10.46
N ARG A 441 21.78 -9.80 -10.12
CA ARG A 441 23.19 -9.59 -9.80
C ARG A 441 23.66 -10.38 -8.58
N SER A 442 22.78 -10.58 -7.60
CA SER A 442 23.08 -11.31 -6.35
C SER A 442 22.91 -12.84 -6.47
N LYS A 443 22.39 -13.36 -7.59
CA LYS A 443 22.11 -14.80 -7.76
C LYS A 443 23.21 -15.61 -8.44
N LYS A 444 24.32 -14.99 -8.81
CA LYS A 444 25.45 -15.67 -9.51
C LYS A 444 26.61 -16.09 -8.58
N THR A 445 26.38 -16.15 -7.26
CA THR A 445 27.38 -16.60 -6.28
C THR A 445 26.86 -17.82 -5.48
N GLU A 446 26.34 -18.85 -6.18
CA GLU A 446 26.19 -20.19 -5.63
C GLU A 446 26.55 -21.21 -6.72
#